data_3c84ad55c6ba0c0e4b8d52fbd7b5ead0
#
_entry.id   3c84ad55c6ba0c0e4b8d52fbd7b5ead0
#
_cell.length_a   1.000
_cell.length_b   1.000
_cell.length_c   1.000
_cell.angle_alpha   90.00
_cell.angle_beta   90.00
_cell.angle_gamma   90.00
#
_symmetry.space_group_name_H-M   'P 1'
#
loop_
_entity.id
_entity.type
_entity.pdbx_description
1 polymer ?
#
loop_
_entity_poly.entity_id
_entity_poly.type
_entity_poly.pdbx_seq_one_letter_code
_entity_poly.pdbx_strand_id
1 'polypeptide(L)'
;MGPAFLLNENYSLNIIKSKISSIESEIKQFKQALLIAQAKTLDLKQKMINSLSKEEIKIYDAHLEILKDPELEGKTIDFIKSNSCNADYAVHEVTAEYTEILNELGDPYISARADDIVMLSRMLILILQKKEENKITLNTPSIIVADSITTNQLSSIDKNLVLGIIT
;
A
#
# COMPACT_ATOMS: atom_id res chain seq x y z
N MET A 1 -12.83 -31.32 0.78
CA MET A 1 -13.13 -30.02 0.14
C MET A 1 -13.46 -29.02 1.24
N GLY A 2 -12.70 -27.96 1.39
CA GLY A 2 -12.96 -26.92 2.39
C GLY A 2 -13.84 -25.80 1.84
N PRO A 3 -14.47 -24.99 2.71
CA PRO A 3 -15.23 -23.81 2.28
C PRO A 3 -14.32 -22.81 1.58
N ALA A 4 -14.86 -22.13 0.58
CA ALA A 4 -14.19 -21.00 -0.09
C ALA A 4 -14.47 -19.71 0.69
N PHE A 5 -13.43 -18.98 1.03
CA PHE A 5 -13.52 -17.64 1.60
C PHE A 5 -13.28 -16.62 0.48
N LEU A 6 -14.32 -15.90 0.11
CA LEU A 6 -14.23 -14.86 -0.92
C LEU A 6 -13.75 -13.57 -0.26
N LEU A 7 -12.54 -13.15 -0.62
CA LEU A 7 -12.04 -11.85 -0.25
C LEU A 7 -12.52 -10.83 -1.30
N ASN A 8 -13.66 -10.21 -1.06
CA ASN A 8 -14.10 -9.09 -1.89
C ASN A 8 -13.32 -7.83 -1.51
N GLU A 9 -12.33 -7.48 -2.31
CA GLU A 9 -11.64 -6.19 -2.22
C GLU A 9 -12.50 -5.02 -2.75
N ASN A 10 -13.80 -5.01 -2.48
CA ASN A 10 -14.64 -3.83 -2.73
C ASN A 10 -14.39 -2.70 -1.73
N TYR A 11 -13.13 -2.46 -1.32
CA TYR A 11 -12.70 -1.15 -0.92
C TYR A 11 -12.26 -0.39 -2.18
N SER A 12 -13.21 0.06 -2.97
CA SER A 12 -12.94 1.21 -3.81
C SER A 12 -12.51 2.33 -2.87
N LEU A 13 -11.21 2.63 -2.87
CA LEU A 13 -10.71 3.83 -2.23
C LEU A 13 -11.50 4.97 -2.88
N ASN A 14 -12.36 5.60 -2.11
CA ASN A 14 -13.11 6.74 -2.63
C ASN A 14 -12.16 7.94 -2.63
N ILE A 15 -11.42 8.10 -3.73
CA ILE A 15 -10.41 9.13 -3.87
C ILE A 15 -11.07 10.29 -4.62
N ILE A 16 -11.43 11.32 -3.86
CA ILE A 16 -12.13 12.49 -4.38
C ILE A 16 -11.34 13.73 -3.99
N LYS A 17 -11.09 14.59 -4.97
CA LYS A 17 -10.56 15.93 -4.69
C LYS A 17 -11.55 16.70 -3.83
N SER A 18 -11.16 17.08 -2.63
CA SER A 18 -12.01 17.83 -1.70
C SER A 18 -11.42 19.18 -1.37
N LYS A 19 -12.29 20.11 -0.99
CA LYS A 19 -11.86 21.40 -0.43
C LYS A 19 -11.21 21.15 0.92
N ILE A 20 -10.06 21.80 1.12
CA ILE A 20 -9.28 21.70 2.35
C ILE A 20 -9.38 23.00 3.16
N SER A 21 -9.21 22.89 4.47
CA SER A 21 -9.19 24.05 5.36
C SER A 21 -7.80 24.70 5.44
N SER A 22 -6.75 23.93 5.29
CA SER A 22 -5.37 24.37 5.41
C SER A 22 -4.42 23.46 4.63
N ILE A 23 -3.61 24.03 3.76
CA ILE A 23 -2.54 23.36 3.02
C ILE A 23 -1.52 22.77 4.01
N GLU A 24 -1.16 23.53 5.04
CA GLU A 24 -0.19 23.11 6.05
C GLU A 24 -0.68 21.87 6.82
N SER A 25 -1.99 21.81 7.11
CA SER A 25 -2.61 20.65 7.75
C SER A 25 -2.53 19.41 6.88
N GLU A 26 -2.80 19.53 5.58
CA GLU A 26 -2.71 18.42 4.63
C GLU A 26 -1.26 17.91 4.49
N ILE A 27 -0.29 18.82 4.38
CA ILE A 27 1.13 18.45 4.33
C ILE A 27 1.55 17.74 5.63
N LYS A 28 1.11 18.23 6.78
CA LYS A 28 1.40 17.59 8.07
C LYS A 28 0.81 16.18 8.16
N GLN A 29 -0.42 16.01 7.72
CA GLN A 29 -1.07 14.69 7.69
C GLN A 29 -0.33 13.73 6.73
N PHE A 30 0.09 14.22 5.56
CA PHE A 30 0.86 13.42 4.60
C PHE A 30 2.22 12.97 5.19
N LYS A 31 2.98 13.88 5.79
CA LYS A 31 4.26 13.53 6.44
C LYS A 31 4.06 12.53 7.58
N GLN A 32 3.00 12.68 8.34
CA GLN A 32 2.63 11.73 9.39
C GLN A 32 2.28 10.35 8.81
N ALA A 33 1.55 10.31 7.71
CA ALA A 33 1.23 9.06 7.01
C ALA A 33 2.47 8.35 6.49
N LEU A 34 3.45 9.07 5.95
CA LEU A 34 4.75 8.51 5.55
C LEU A 34 5.48 7.84 6.73
N LEU A 35 5.54 8.49 7.89
CA LEU A 35 6.18 7.93 9.08
C LEU A 35 5.45 6.67 9.58
N ILE A 36 4.12 6.68 9.55
CA ILE A 36 3.32 5.51 9.94
C ILE A 36 3.53 4.36 8.95
N ALA A 37 3.55 4.63 7.65
CA ALA A 37 3.81 3.62 6.62
C ALA A 37 5.21 3.00 6.76
N GLN A 38 6.24 3.83 7.00
CA GLN A 38 7.60 3.36 7.27
C GLN A 38 7.66 2.46 8.51
N ALA A 39 7.02 2.87 9.60
CA ALA A 39 6.97 2.08 10.83
C ALA A 39 6.25 0.74 10.63
N LYS A 40 5.11 0.72 9.92
CA LYS A 40 4.39 -0.51 9.58
C LYS A 40 5.23 -1.44 8.71
N THR A 41 5.91 -0.93 7.70
CA THR A 41 6.78 -1.72 6.81
C THR A 41 7.96 -2.32 7.58
N LEU A 42 8.57 -1.56 8.49
CA LEU A 42 9.66 -2.05 9.34
C LEU A 42 9.19 -3.13 10.31
N ASP A 43 8.03 -2.97 10.94
CA ASP A 43 7.43 -3.96 11.83
C ASP A 43 7.12 -5.27 11.07
N LEU A 44 6.57 -5.18 9.88
CA LEU A 44 6.33 -6.35 9.01
C LEU A 44 7.64 -7.06 8.66
N LYS A 45 8.67 -6.31 8.25
CA LYS A 45 9.99 -6.87 7.98
C LYS A 45 10.54 -7.65 9.18
N GLN A 46 10.45 -7.07 10.38
CA GLN A 46 10.93 -7.71 11.60
C GLN A 46 10.16 -9.00 11.94
N LYS A 47 8.83 -8.99 11.78
CA LYS A 47 7.99 -10.18 12.02
C LYS A 47 8.27 -11.31 11.03
N MET A 48 8.61 -10.96 9.81
CA MET A 48 8.79 -11.93 8.72
C MET A 48 10.26 -12.39 8.55
N ILE A 49 11.22 -11.80 9.25
CA ILE A 49 12.67 -12.05 9.07
C ILE A 49 13.07 -13.52 9.23
N ASN A 50 12.37 -14.27 10.06
CA ASN A 50 12.64 -15.70 10.31
C ASN A 50 11.83 -16.64 9.39
N SER A 51 10.90 -16.10 8.60
CA SER A 51 9.95 -16.87 7.78
C SER A 51 10.18 -16.72 6.28
N LEU A 52 10.95 -15.70 5.86
CA LEU A 52 11.19 -15.36 4.48
C LEU A 52 12.64 -15.57 4.08
N SER A 53 12.89 -15.77 2.80
CA SER A 53 14.21 -15.80 2.19
C SER A 53 14.87 -14.40 2.25
N LYS A 54 16.19 -14.36 2.03
CA LYS A 54 16.91 -13.08 1.97
C LYS A 54 16.43 -12.17 0.83
N GLU A 55 16.01 -12.78 -0.28
CA GLU A 55 15.48 -12.07 -1.44
C GLU A 55 14.13 -11.42 -1.13
N GLU A 56 13.24 -12.15 -0.45
CA GLU A 56 11.93 -11.64 -0.04
C GLU A 56 12.05 -10.51 1.00
N ILE A 57 13.02 -10.58 1.89
CA ILE A 57 13.30 -9.50 2.86
C ILE A 57 13.73 -8.21 2.17
N LYS A 58 14.48 -8.29 1.05
CA LYS A 58 14.89 -7.11 0.26
C LYS A 58 13.70 -6.33 -0.31
N ILE A 59 12.55 -6.95 -0.50
CA ILE A 59 11.32 -6.26 -0.95
C ILE A 59 10.94 -5.18 0.07
N TYR A 60 11.01 -5.49 1.37
CA TYR A 60 10.71 -4.50 2.42
C TYR A 60 11.72 -3.35 2.45
N ASP A 61 13.01 -3.63 2.14
CA ASP A 61 14.03 -2.57 2.02
C ASP A 61 13.71 -1.65 0.85
N ALA A 62 13.31 -2.21 -0.29
CA ALA A 62 12.86 -1.46 -1.45
C ALA A 62 11.63 -0.59 -1.15
N HIS A 63 10.64 -1.12 -0.42
CA HIS A 63 9.48 -0.36 0.03
C HIS A 63 9.87 0.80 0.95
N LEU A 64 10.79 0.57 1.89
CA LEU A 64 11.31 1.62 2.77
C LEU A 64 12.07 2.72 2.00
N GLU A 65 12.80 2.36 0.95
CA GLU A 65 13.46 3.33 0.07
C GLU A 65 12.44 4.22 -0.65
N ILE A 66 11.37 3.64 -1.21
CA ILE A 66 10.28 4.39 -1.86
C ILE A 66 9.61 5.34 -0.85
N LEU A 67 9.28 4.85 0.34
CA LEU A 67 8.62 5.66 1.39
C LEU A 67 9.50 6.78 1.97
N LYS A 68 10.81 6.71 1.75
CA LYS A 68 11.79 7.72 2.17
C LYS A 68 12.30 8.59 1.03
N ASP A 69 11.79 8.36 -0.17
CA ASP A 69 12.23 9.09 -1.36
C ASP A 69 11.85 10.58 -1.26
N PRO A 70 12.84 11.49 -1.20
CA PRO A 70 12.57 12.92 -1.10
C PRO A 70 11.92 13.49 -2.35
N GLU A 71 12.08 12.84 -3.50
CA GLU A 71 11.42 13.28 -4.74
C GLU A 71 9.92 13.00 -4.69
N LEU A 72 9.53 11.80 -4.28
CA LEU A 72 8.11 11.44 -4.10
C LEU A 72 7.44 12.35 -3.04
N GLU A 73 8.12 12.57 -1.90
CA GLU A 73 7.63 13.48 -0.86
C GLU A 73 7.48 14.91 -1.40
N GLY A 74 8.50 15.43 -2.06
CA GLY A 74 8.52 16.79 -2.61
C GLY A 74 7.43 17.01 -3.64
N LYS A 75 7.29 16.12 -4.61
CA LYS A 75 6.24 16.21 -5.65
C LYS A 75 4.83 16.15 -5.06
N THR A 76 4.61 15.30 -4.07
CA THR A 76 3.30 15.23 -3.41
C THR A 76 2.98 16.51 -2.66
N ILE A 77 3.95 17.09 -1.94
CA ILE A 77 3.78 18.38 -1.26
C ILE A 77 3.50 19.50 -2.25
N ASP A 78 4.23 19.56 -3.36
CA ASP A 78 4.05 20.58 -4.40
C ASP A 78 2.68 20.43 -5.08
N PHE A 79 2.22 19.19 -5.27
CA PHE A 79 0.88 18.93 -5.80
C PHE A 79 -0.22 19.43 -4.85
N ILE A 80 -0.10 19.16 -3.53
CA ILE A 80 -1.02 19.69 -2.51
C ILE A 80 -1.09 21.21 -2.57
N LYS A 81 0.06 21.87 -2.62
CA LYS A 81 0.15 23.35 -2.67
C LYS A 81 -0.46 23.92 -3.93
N SER A 82 -0.08 23.38 -5.09
CA SER A 82 -0.49 23.90 -6.40
C SER A 82 -1.97 23.68 -6.67
N ASN A 83 -2.54 22.59 -6.18
CA ASN A 83 -3.93 22.23 -6.44
C ASN A 83 -4.87 22.51 -5.27
N SER A 84 -4.36 22.98 -4.12
CA SER A 84 -5.12 23.21 -2.88
C SER A 84 -6.06 22.03 -2.59
N CYS A 85 -5.52 20.81 -2.56
CA CYS A 85 -6.27 19.55 -2.44
C CYS A 85 -5.86 18.73 -1.22
N ASN A 86 -6.69 17.79 -0.86
CA ASN A 86 -6.46 16.82 0.19
C ASN A 86 -5.27 15.89 -0.13
N ALA A 87 -4.60 15.44 0.92
CA ALA A 87 -3.36 14.68 0.82
C ALA A 87 -3.55 13.31 0.13
N ASP A 88 -4.65 12.61 0.40
CA ASP A 88 -4.92 11.30 -0.22
C ASP A 88 -5.15 11.40 -1.73
N TYR A 89 -5.83 12.48 -2.19
CA TYR A 89 -5.95 12.78 -3.62
C TYR A 89 -4.58 13.09 -4.24
N ALA A 90 -3.75 13.90 -3.58
CA ALA A 90 -2.41 14.22 -4.07
C ALA A 90 -1.52 12.98 -4.18
N VAL A 91 -1.53 12.10 -3.18
CA VAL A 91 -0.80 10.82 -3.23
C VAL A 91 -1.25 9.98 -4.43
N HIS A 92 -2.56 9.88 -4.67
CA HIS A 92 -3.09 9.13 -5.80
C HIS A 92 -2.60 9.68 -7.14
N GLU A 93 -2.75 10.97 -7.38
CA GLU A 93 -2.39 11.60 -8.66
C GLU A 93 -0.88 11.50 -8.93
N VAL A 94 -0.05 11.82 -7.94
CA VAL A 94 1.40 11.77 -8.09
C VAL A 94 1.90 10.35 -8.33
N THR A 95 1.39 9.36 -7.58
CA THR A 95 1.81 7.97 -7.77
C THR A 95 1.27 7.36 -9.06
N ALA A 96 0.09 7.76 -9.52
CA ALA A 96 -0.43 7.36 -10.83
C ALA A 96 0.46 7.85 -11.97
N GLU A 97 0.89 9.12 -11.94
CA GLU A 97 1.83 9.67 -12.92
C GLU A 97 3.17 8.91 -12.92
N TYR A 98 3.73 8.62 -11.74
CA TYR A 98 4.96 7.83 -11.64
C TYR A 98 4.81 6.42 -12.22
N THR A 99 3.73 5.73 -11.91
CA THR A 99 3.50 4.36 -12.39
C THR A 99 3.28 4.33 -13.90
N GLU A 100 2.62 5.33 -14.48
CA GLU A 100 2.45 5.46 -15.92
C GLU A 100 3.82 5.60 -16.62
N ILE A 101 4.66 6.52 -16.14
CA ILE A 101 6.02 6.74 -16.69
C ILE A 101 6.85 5.45 -16.60
N LEU A 102 6.83 4.74 -15.48
CA LEU A 102 7.60 3.51 -15.31
C LEU A 102 7.10 2.38 -16.22
N ASN A 103 5.80 2.26 -16.41
CA ASN A 103 5.22 1.24 -17.29
C ASN A 103 5.51 1.51 -18.77
N GLU A 104 5.60 2.77 -19.18
CA GLU A 104 5.96 3.14 -20.56
C GLU A 104 7.39 2.71 -20.94
N LEU A 105 8.28 2.52 -19.97
CA LEU A 105 9.65 2.06 -20.22
C LEU A 105 9.72 0.59 -20.66
N GLY A 106 8.67 -0.21 -20.45
CA GLY A 106 8.53 -1.56 -20.97
C GLY A 106 9.52 -2.60 -20.40
N ASP A 107 10.23 -2.26 -19.33
CA ASP A 107 11.17 -3.16 -18.66
C ASP A 107 10.46 -3.90 -17.52
N PRO A 108 10.49 -5.26 -17.46
CA PRO A 108 9.81 -6.03 -16.44
C PRO A 108 10.26 -5.71 -14.99
N TYR A 109 11.54 -5.35 -14.80
CA TYR A 109 12.06 -4.97 -13.49
C TYR A 109 11.51 -3.61 -13.03
N ILE A 110 11.38 -2.68 -13.97
CA ILE A 110 10.80 -1.36 -13.73
C ILE A 110 9.29 -1.46 -13.50
N SER A 111 8.60 -2.34 -14.22
CA SER A 111 7.17 -2.61 -14.01
C SER A 111 6.89 -3.17 -12.61
N ALA A 112 7.75 -4.06 -12.09
CA ALA A 112 7.63 -4.53 -10.71
C ALA A 112 7.77 -3.39 -9.69
N ARG A 113 8.61 -2.38 -9.99
CA ARG A 113 8.74 -1.18 -9.17
C ARG A 113 7.48 -0.31 -9.21
N ALA A 114 6.81 -0.24 -10.36
CA ALA A 114 5.51 0.44 -10.48
C ALA A 114 4.45 -0.23 -9.59
N ASP A 115 4.41 -1.56 -9.54
CA ASP A 115 3.48 -2.31 -8.68
C ASP A 115 3.73 -2.02 -7.19
N ASP A 116 4.99 -1.93 -6.76
CA ASP A 116 5.37 -1.54 -5.40
C ASP A 116 4.84 -0.14 -5.07
N ILE A 117 4.97 0.82 -5.99
CA ILE A 117 4.47 2.19 -5.80
C ILE A 117 2.94 2.20 -5.66
N VAL A 118 2.22 1.44 -6.49
CA VAL A 118 0.74 1.31 -6.38
C VAL A 118 0.35 0.77 -5.02
N MET A 119 1.01 -0.27 -4.55
CA MET A 119 0.72 -0.88 -3.24
C MET A 119 1.00 0.09 -2.09
N LEU A 120 2.12 0.81 -2.12
CA LEU A 120 2.48 1.78 -1.09
C LEU A 120 1.58 3.02 -1.12
N SER A 121 1.17 3.46 -2.31
CA SER A 121 0.17 4.51 -2.50
C SER A 121 -1.14 4.15 -1.79
N ARG A 122 -1.64 2.93 -2.03
CA ARG A 122 -2.84 2.41 -1.36
C ARG A 122 -2.70 2.43 0.17
N MET A 123 -1.55 1.98 0.69
CA MET A 123 -1.26 2.03 2.13
C MET A 123 -1.33 3.46 2.68
N LEU A 124 -0.69 4.42 2.02
CA LEU A 124 -0.70 5.82 2.43
C LEU A 124 -2.10 6.42 2.41
N ILE A 125 -2.89 6.14 1.37
CA ILE A 125 -4.27 6.63 1.24
C ILE A 125 -5.15 6.06 2.37
N LEU A 126 -5.03 4.78 2.68
CA LEU A 126 -5.77 4.17 3.81
C LEU A 126 -5.42 4.82 5.14
N ILE A 127 -4.13 5.10 5.39
CA ILE A 127 -3.67 5.79 6.60
C ILE A 127 -4.27 7.21 6.65
N LEU A 128 -4.22 7.96 5.55
CA LEU A 128 -4.76 9.32 5.45
C LEU A 128 -6.28 9.35 5.65
N GLN A 129 -7.00 8.37 5.11
CA GLN A 129 -8.44 8.23 5.28
C GLN A 129 -8.82 7.61 6.65
N LYS A 130 -7.83 7.26 7.49
CA LYS A 130 -8.02 6.58 8.78
C LYS A 130 -8.82 5.29 8.66
N LYS A 131 -8.63 4.58 7.56
CA LYS A 131 -9.22 3.27 7.29
C LYS A 131 -8.18 2.18 7.59
N GLU A 132 -8.63 1.09 8.20
CA GLU A 132 -7.79 -0.08 8.35
C GLU A 132 -7.98 -1.00 7.15
N GLU A 133 -6.88 -1.64 6.73
CA GLU A 133 -6.95 -2.75 5.79
C GLU A 133 -7.73 -3.89 6.44
N ASN A 134 -8.64 -4.53 5.70
CA ASN A 134 -9.37 -5.68 6.23
C ASN A 134 -8.40 -6.81 6.57
N LYS A 135 -8.38 -7.17 7.85
CA LYS A 135 -7.73 -8.39 8.30
C LYS A 135 -8.57 -9.58 7.84
N ILE A 136 -7.92 -10.54 7.19
CA ILE A 136 -8.57 -11.81 6.84
C ILE A 136 -8.63 -12.65 8.10
N THR A 137 -9.84 -12.89 8.61
CA THR A 137 -10.06 -13.79 9.74
C THR A 137 -10.78 -15.04 9.26
N LEU A 138 -10.08 -16.17 9.26
CA LEU A 138 -10.65 -17.46 8.95
C LEU A 138 -11.09 -18.13 10.26
N ASN A 139 -12.30 -18.66 10.30
CA ASN A 139 -12.82 -19.42 11.45
C ASN A 139 -12.73 -20.93 11.23
N THR A 140 -12.53 -21.37 10.00
CA THR A 140 -12.39 -22.79 9.60
C THR A 140 -11.34 -22.88 8.49
N PRO A 141 -10.71 -24.08 8.31
CA PRO A 141 -9.84 -24.31 7.18
C PRO A 141 -10.55 -24.01 5.85
N SER A 142 -10.01 -23.04 5.09
CA SER A 142 -10.67 -22.48 3.90
C SER A 142 -9.68 -22.24 2.76
N ILE A 143 -10.20 -22.24 1.54
CA ILE A 143 -9.49 -21.76 0.35
C ILE A 143 -9.83 -20.27 0.20
N ILE A 144 -8.80 -19.43 0.15
CA ILE A 144 -8.95 -17.99 -0.06
C ILE A 144 -9.04 -17.72 -1.57
N VAL A 145 -10.07 -17.03 -2.01
CA VAL A 145 -10.23 -16.56 -3.38
C VAL A 145 -10.23 -15.05 -3.37
N ALA A 146 -9.30 -14.43 -4.08
CA ALA A 146 -9.14 -12.97 -4.12
C ALA A 146 -8.57 -12.54 -5.47
N ASP A 147 -8.85 -11.33 -5.91
CA ASP A 147 -8.21 -10.73 -7.09
C ASP A 147 -6.74 -10.38 -6.80
N SER A 148 -6.46 -9.97 -5.57
CA SER A 148 -5.11 -9.75 -5.05
C SER A 148 -5.10 -9.91 -3.52
N ILE A 149 -3.93 -10.20 -2.94
CA ILE A 149 -3.73 -10.27 -1.49
C ILE A 149 -2.49 -9.47 -1.14
N THR A 150 -2.64 -8.51 -0.23
CA THR A 150 -1.49 -7.73 0.24
C THR A 150 -0.65 -8.52 1.23
N THR A 151 0.62 -8.13 1.38
CA THR A 151 1.53 -8.74 2.35
C THR A 151 1.00 -8.61 3.78
N ASN A 152 0.31 -7.51 4.06
CA ASN A 152 -0.29 -7.25 5.37
C ASN A 152 -1.47 -8.20 5.65
N GLN A 153 -2.33 -8.41 4.66
CA GLN A 153 -3.41 -9.40 4.73
C GLN A 153 -2.87 -10.81 4.94
N LEU A 154 -1.84 -11.22 4.14
CA LEU A 154 -1.19 -12.52 4.29
C LEU A 154 -0.59 -12.71 5.69
N SER A 155 0.02 -11.68 6.26
CA SER A 155 0.61 -11.75 7.61
C SER A 155 -0.44 -11.87 8.72
N SER A 156 -1.69 -11.46 8.47
CA SER A 156 -2.78 -11.52 9.43
C SER A 156 -3.50 -12.87 9.47
N ILE A 157 -3.26 -13.74 8.46
CA ILE A 157 -3.95 -15.02 8.32
C ILE A 157 -3.28 -16.09 9.19
N ASP A 158 -4.10 -16.87 9.90
CA ASP A 158 -3.61 -18.11 10.51
C ASP A 158 -3.32 -19.15 9.41
N LYS A 159 -2.03 -19.40 9.18
CA LYS A 159 -1.55 -20.33 8.14
C LYS A 159 -2.12 -21.74 8.27
N ASN A 160 -2.49 -22.16 9.50
CA ASN A 160 -3.09 -23.48 9.74
C ASN A 160 -4.52 -23.59 9.19
N LEU A 161 -5.17 -22.48 8.94
CA LEU A 161 -6.52 -22.41 8.39
C LEU A 161 -6.54 -22.14 6.88
N VAL A 162 -5.38 -22.01 6.23
CA VAL A 162 -5.29 -21.81 4.78
C VAL A 162 -5.10 -23.13 4.08
N LEU A 163 -6.10 -23.57 3.33
CA LEU A 163 -6.03 -24.78 2.48
C LEU A 163 -5.45 -24.50 1.09
N GLY A 164 -5.53 -23.24 0.64
CA GLY A 164 -5.00 -22.77 -0.63
C GLY A 164 -5.40 -21.33 -0.88
N ILE A 165 -4.74 -20.67 -1.85
CA ILE A 165 -5.01 -19.31 -2.29
C ILE A 165 -5.17 -19.34 -3.80
N ILE A 166 -6.23 -18.71 -4.30
CA ILE A 166 -6.52 -18.51 -5.73
C ILE A 166 -6.60 -17.01 -5.96
N THR A 167 -5.72 -16.49 -6.84
CA THR A 167 -5.67 -15.09 -7.27
C THR A 167 -5.79 -14.97 -8.77
#